data_23e8b6b4ff2d919a72c9792ed8516947
#
_entry.id   23e8b6b4ff2d919a72c9792ed8516947
#
_cell.length_a   1.000
_cell.length_b   1.000
_cell.length_c   1.000
_cell.angle_alpha   90.00
_cell.angle_beta   90.00
_cell.angle_gamma   90.00
#
_symmetry.space_group_name_H-M   'P 1'
#
loop_
_entity.id
_entity.type
_entity.pdbx_description
1 polymer ?
#
loop_
_entity_poly.entity_id
_entity_poly.type
_entity_poly.pdbx_seq_one_letter_code
_entity_poly.pdbx_strand_id
1 'polypeptide(L)'
;MGGWQLSVINSMWTGQPLNLSYSPPLASQVSQTLPDWRGGISYRPNLTGPVMTEEGQRTIDNYLNRNNVVVPTDPSQPFGNAGRNVARSYGLAQLDLGLQKSFALPREGMEVQFRAEAFNLFNRTNFRNANTNASSAAFGQVRNTFPARQIQFALRLVF
;
A
#
# COMPACT_ATOMS: atom_id res chain seq x y z
N MET A 1 -34.45 -17.42 20.46
CA MET A 1 -33.00 -17.30 20.23
C MET A 1 -32.71 -16.07 19.36
N GLY A 2 -32.54 -14.88 19.92
CA GLY A 2 -32.30 -13.63 19.22
C GLY A 2 -31.02 -12.93 19.72
N GLY A 3 -30.76 -11.67 19.25
CA GLY A 3 -29.70 -10.82 19.74
C GLY A 3 -28.31 -11.11 19.14
N TRP A 4 -28.23 -11.86 18.05
CA TRP A 4 -27.00 -12.00 17.26
C TRP A 4 -26.96 -10.96 16.14
N GLN A 5 -25.79 -10.38 15.92
CA GLN A 5 -25.48 -9.53 14.78
C GLN A 5 -24.17 -9.98 14.15
N LEU A 6 -24.19 -10.16 12.84
CA LEU A 6 -23.02 -10.48 12.04
C LEU A 6 -22.73 -9.31 11.11
N SER A 7 -21.48 -8.87 11.06
CA SER A 7 -20.97 -7.84 10.15
C SER A 7 -19.82 -8.42 9.34
N VAL A 8 -19.84 -8.24 8.03
CA VAL A 8 -18.79 -8.72 7.12
C VAL A 8 -18.39 -7.58 6.20
N ILE A 9 -17.10 -7.31 6.12
CA ILE A 9 -16.53 -6.34 5.19
C ILE A 9 -15.52 -7.07 4.32
N ASN A 10 -15.77 -7.09 3.02
CA ASN A 10 -14.84 -7.63 2.04
C ASN A 10 -14.22 -6.48 1.23
N SER A 11 -12.90 -6.33 1.32
CA SER A 11 -12.14 -5.30 0.62
C SER A 11 -11.23 -5.95 -0.42
N MET A 12 -11.48 -5.67 -1.69
CA MET A 12 -10.67 -6.19 -2.80
C MET A 12 -10.41 -5.08 -3.81
N TRP A 13 -9.14 -4.89 -4.16
CA TRP A 13 -8.77 -4.00 -5.27
C TRP A 13 -7.51 -4.47 -5.97
N THR A 14 -7.35 -4.08 -7.22
CA THR A 14 -6.12 -4.28 -7.98
C THR A 14 -5.03 -3.32 -7.51
N GLY A 15 -3.77 -3.63 -7.82
CA GLY A 15 -2.66 -2.78 -7.44
C GLY A 15 -2.79 -1.33 -7.92
N GLN A 16 -2.34 -0.39 -7.10
CA GLN A 16 -2.31 1.03 -7.44
C GLN A 16 -1.24 1.32 -8.50
N PRO A 17 -1.46 2.29 -9.39
CA PRO A 17 -0.44 2.74 -10.32
C PRO A 17 0.74 3.37 -9.58
N LEU A 18 1.95 3.08 -10.04
CA LEU A 18 3.20 3.56 -9.46
C LEU A 18 3.95 4.45 -10.46
N ASN A 19 4.44 5.58 -9.96
CA ASN A 19 5.36 6.46 -10.66
C ASN A 19 6.79 6.19 -10.20
N LEU A 20 7.72 6.13 -11.13
CA LEU A 20 9.13 6.07 -10.79
C LEU A 20 9.67 7.47 -10.55
N SER A 21 10.61 7.56 -9.64
CA SER A 21 11.36 8.77 -9.35
C SER A 21 12.84 8.46 -9.15
N TYR A 22 13.66 9.48 -9.17
CA TYR A 22 15.04 9.40 -8.69
C TYR A 22 15.43 10.74 -8.05
N SER A 23 16.50 10.72 -7.27
CA SER A 23 17.07 11.92 -6.64
C SER A 23 18.29 12.35 -7.42
N PRO A 24 18.21 13.41 -8.24
CA PRO A 24 19.36 13.89 -9.00
C PRO A 24 20.40 14.54 -8.07
N PRO A 25 21.69 14.57 -8.47
CA PRO A 25 22.70 15.37 -7.80
C PRO A 25 22.29 16.85 -7.71
N LEU A 26 22.76 17.57 -6.70
CA LEU A 26 22.38 18.97 -6.47
C LEU A 26 22.64 19.86 -7.71
N ALA A 27 23.74 19.63 -8.43
CA ALA A 27 24.09 20.35 -9.66
C ALA A 27 23.07 20.13 -10.81
N SER A 28 22.31 19.03 -10.77
CA SER A 28 21.29 18.70 -11.78
C SER A 28 19.87 19.10 -11.34
N GLN A 29 19.72 19.66 -10.15
CA GLN A 29 18.40 20.10 -9.67
C GLN A 29 18.06 21.43 -10.34
N VAL A 30 16.96 21.44 -11.08
CA VAL A 30 16.39 22.69 -11.57
C VAL A 30 16.03 23.56 -10.38
N SER A 31 16.50 24.80 -10.38
CA SER A 31 16.21 25.75 -9.31
C SER A 31 14.70 25.83 -9.05
N GLN A 32 14.32 25.62 -7.79
CA GLN A 32 12.92 25.77 -7.38
C GLN A 32 12.47 27.22 -7.26
N THR A 33 13.32 28.15 -7.66
CA THR A 33 13.07 29.61 -7.60
C THR A 33 12.26 30.13 -8.80
N LEU A 34 11.61 29.26 -9.57
CA LEU A 34 10.62 29.72 -10.56
C LEU A 34 9.37 30.22 -9.81
N PRO A 35 9.02 31.53 -9.94
CA PRO A 35 8.00 32.18 -9.08
C PRO A 35 6.61 31.54 -9.11
N ASP A 36 6.29 30.78 -10.16
CA ASP A 36 4.98 30.18 -10.38
C ASP A 36 4.93 28.67 -10.17
N TRP A 37 6.00 28.05 -9.68
CA TRP A 37 6.04 26.61 -9.49
C TRP A 37 5.43 26.19 -8.14
N ARG A 38 4.17 25.81 -8.14
CA ARG A 38 3.41 25.38 -6.94
C ARG A 38 3.52 23.90 -6.62
N GLY A 39 4.26 23.12 -7.36
CA GLY A 39 4.42 21.68 -7.16
C GLY A 39 5.89 21.27 -7.21
N GLY A 40 6.27 20.23 -6.43
CA GLY A 40 7.62 19.67 -6.50
C GLY A 40 7.93 19.10 -7.88
N ILE A 41 9.15 19.30 -8.36
CA ILE A 41 9.64 18.69 -9.59
C ILE A 41 9.81 17.19 -9.34
N SER A 42 9.17 16.37 -10.16
CA SER A 42 9.35 14.92 -10.14
C SER A 42 10.37 14.52 -11.21
N TYR A 43 11.58 14.21 -10.76
CA TYR A 43 12.60 13.66 -11.63
C TYR A 43 12.33 12.19 -11.90
N ARG A 44 12.25 11.80 -13.16
CA ARG A 44 11.98 10.43 -13.58
C ARG A 44 13.19 9.82 -14.25
N PRO A 45 13.47 8.54 -14.02
CA PRO A 45 14.59 7.85 -14.67
C PRO A 45 14.31 7.58 -16.15
N ASN A 46 15.29 7.06 -16.86
CA ASN A 46 15.14 6.48 -18.18
C ASN A 46 14.71 5.01 -18.04
N LEU A 47 13.84 4.58 -18.96
CA LEU A 47 13.47 3.18 -19.14
C LEU A 47 14.06 2.67 -20.45
N THR A 48 14.72 1.51 -20.38
CA THR A 48 15.25 0.75 -21.51
C THR A 48 14.40 -0.45 -21.89
N GLY A 49 13.38 -0.75 -21.06
CA GLY A 49 12.45 -1.85 -21.25
C GLY A 49 11.33 -1.86 -20.21
N PRO A 50 10.56 -2.95 -20.13
CA PRO A 50 9.49 -3.10 -19.14
C PRO A 50 10.03 -3.00 -17.72
N VAL A 51 9.40 -2.13 -16.90
CA VAL A 51 9.82 -1.91 -15.51
C VAL A 51 9.30 -2.97 -14.54
N MET A 52 8.18 -3.61 -14.87
CA MET A 52 7.65 -4.73 -14.08
C MET A 52 8.47 -5.98 -14.38
N THR A 53 8.91 -6.68 -13.34
CA THR A 53 9.46 -8.02 -13.50
C THR A 53 8.38 -8.95 -14.06
N GLU A 54 8.75 -9.91 -14.88
CA GLU A 54 7.83 -10.91 -15.45
C GLU A 54 7.07 -11.63 -14.32
N GLU A 55 5.81 -11.95 -14.54
CA GLU A 55 4.90 -12.42 -13.49
C GLU A 55 5.44 -13.67 -12.76
N GLY A 56 5.98 -14.63 -13.48
CA GLY A 56 6.55 -15.85 -12.91
C GLY A 56 7.88 -15.67 -12.17
N GLN A 57 8.57 -14.54 -12.35
CA GLN A 57 9.87 -14.24 -11.73
C GLN A 57 9.78 -13.16 -10.65
N ARG A 58 8.58 -12.67 -10.39
CA ARG A 58 8.33 -11.56 -9.49
C ARG A 58 8.42 -12.00 -8.03
N THR A 59 9.35 -11.41 -7.29
CA THR A 59 9.54 -11.64 -5.86
C THR A 59 9.44 -10.33 -5.07
N ILE A 60 9.44 -10.40 -3.75
CA ILE A 60 9.46 -9.20 -2.89
C ILE A 60 10.76 -8.40 -3.05
N ASP A 61 11.86 -9.03 -3.40
CA ASP A 61 13.17 -8.38 -3.62
C ASP A 61 13.37 -7.92 -5.07
N ASN A 62 12.59 -8.46 -6.01
CA ASN A 62 12.67 -8.15 -7.43
C ASN A 62 11.28 -7.96 -8.03
N TYR A 63 10.52 -7.02 -7.46
CA TYR A 63 9.18 -6.70 -7.96
C TYR A 63 9.22 -5.79 -9.18
N LEU A 64 10.13 -4.79 -9.17
CA LEU A 64 10.45 -3.96 -10.33
C LEU A 64 11.85 -4.31 -10.84
N ASN A 65 11.97 -4.42 -12.16
CA ASN A 65 13.21 -4.78 -12.84
C ASN A 65 14.18 -3.59 -12.89
N ARG A 66 15.17 -3.61 -11.98
CA ARG A 66 16.18 -2.56 -11.91
C ARG A 66 17.03 -2.46 -13.19
N ASN A 67 17.25 -3.54 -13.90
CA ASN A 67 18.11 -3.55 -15.10
C ASN A 67 17.57 -2.71 -16.24
N ASN A 68 16.25 -2.48 -16.25
CA ASN A 68 15.57 -1.65 -17.24
C ASN A 68 15.38 -0.21 -16.80
N VAL A 69 16.02 0.22 -15.70
CA VAL A 69 15.87 1.57 -15.14
C VAL A 69 17.24 2.23 -15.01
N VAL A 70 17.46 3.29 -15.75
CA VAL A 70 18.72 4.03 -15.80
C VAL A 70 18.50 5.44 -15.26
N VAL A 71 19.28 5.80 -14.25
CA VAL A 71 19.28 7.16 -13.70
C VAL A 71 20.03 8.09 -14.66
N PRO A 72 19.45 9.23 -15.09
CA PRO A 72 20.18 10.23 -15.89
C PRO A 72 21.41 10.73 -15.15
N THR A 73 22.55 10.76 -15.83
CA THR A 73 23.83 11.22 -15.27
C THR A 73 24.27 12.58 -15.80
N ASP A 74 23.66 13.03 -16.91
CA ASP A 74 23.93 14.34 -17.49
C ASP A 74 23.20 15.44 -16.70
N PRO A 75 23.95 16.38 -16.04
CA PRO A 75 23.32 17.46 -15.29
C PRO A 75 22.46 18.40 -16.15
N SER A 76 22.72 18.49 -17.45
CA SER A 76 21.96 19.34 -18.37
C SER A 76 20.65 18.71 -18.80
N GLN A 77 20.50 17.38 -18.63
CA GLN A 77 19.31 16.60 -19.02
C GLN A 77 18.80 15.74 -17.86
N PRO A 78 18.30 16.35 -16.77
CA PRO A 78 17.90 15.63 -15.57
C PRO A 78 16.53 14.91 -15.71
N PHE A 79 15.87 15.01 -16.85
CA PHE A 79 14.56 14.42 -17.07
C PHE A 79 14.65 13.18 -17.98
N GLY A 80 14.37 12.02 -17.41
CA GLY A 80 14.32 10.78 -18.18
C GLY A 80 12.98 10.56 -18.90
N ASN A 81 12.90 9.48 -19.67
CA ASN A 81 11.76 9.14 -20.52
C ASN A 81 10.64 8.36 -19.81
N ALA A 82 10.79 8.01 -18.51
CA ALA A 82 9.76 7.27 -17.81
C ALA A 82 8.43 8.03 -17.79
N GLY A 83 7.37 7.40 -18.27
CA GLY A 83 6.02 7.92 -18.23
C GLY A 83 5.42 7.93 -16.81
N ARG A 84 4.15 8.34 -16.71
CA ARG A 84 3.35 8.17 -15.49
C ARG A 84 2.78 6.75 -15.45
N ASN A 85 2.57 6.22 -14.23
CA ASN A 85 1.86 4.97 -14.00
C ASN A 85 2.46 3.77 -14.75
N VAL A 86 3.79 3.74 -14.87
CA VAL A 86 4.52 2.71 -15.64
C VAL A 86 4.59 1.36 -14.93
N ALA A 87 4.19 1.32 -13.66
CA ALA A 87 4.13 0.10 -12.86
C ALA A 87 2.84 0.04 -12.03
N ARG A 88 2.57 -1.11 -11.45
CA ARG A 88 1.47 -1.31 -10.49
C ARG A 88 1.99 -2.01 -9.24
N SER A 89 1.41 -1.67 -8.08
CA SER A 89 1.67 -2.38 -6.82
C SER A 89 0.96 -3.73 -6.80
N TYR A 90 1.16 -4.49 -5.72
CA TYR A 90 0.31 -5.63 -5.41
C TYR A 90 -1.14 -5.16 -5.18
N GLY A 91 -2.10 -6.03 -5.51
CA GLY A 91 -3.49 -5.88 -5.10
C GLY A 91 -3.67 -6.18 -3.62
N LEU A 92 -4.83 -5.84 -3.10
CA LEU A 92 -5.26 -6.18 -1.74
C LEU A 92 -6.49 -7.07 -1.81
N ALA A 93 -6.55 -8.07 -0.92
CA ALA A 93 -7.75 -8.83 -0.65
C ALA A 93 -7.82 -9.11 0.85
N GLN A 94 -8.85 -8.60 1.50
CA GLN A 94 -9.04 -8.68 2.94
C GLN A 94 -10.51 -8.91 3.27
N LEU A 95 -10.77 -9.81 4.21
CA LEU A 95 -12.10 -10.01 4.79
C LEU A 95 -12.03 -9.71 6.29
N ASP A 96 -12.91 -8.83 6.73
CA ASP A 96 -13.11 -8.50 8.14
C ASP A 96 -14.44 -9.03 8.60
N LEU A 97 -14.49 -9.60 9.81
CA LEU A 97 -15.67 -10.22 10.41
C LEU A 97 -15.92 -9.62 11.78
N GLY A 98 -17.16 -9.22 12.05
CA GLY A 98 -17.63 -8.81 13.36
C GLY A 98 -18.82 -9.68 13.79
N LEU A 99 -18.75 -10.21 14.99
CA LEU A 99 -19.84 -10.95 15.64
C LEU A 99 -20.20 -10.27 16.95
N GLN A 100 -21.47 -9.94 17.12
CA GLN A 100 -21.99 -9.36 18.35
C GLN A 100 -23.13 -10.20 18.89
N LYS A 101 -23.21 -10.29 20.21
CA LYS A 101 -24.29 -10.96 20.93
C LYS A 101 -24.72 -10.11 22.11
N SER A 102 -26.01 -9.82 22.20
CA SER A 102 -26.63 -9.19 23.37
C SER A 102 -27.33 -10.24 24.22
N PHE A 103 -27.10 -10.16 25.52
CA PHE A 103 -27.74 -10.98 26.54
C PHE A 103 -28.54 -10.07 27.46
N ALA A 104 -29.86 -10.19 27.44
CA ALA A 104 -30.72 -9.50 28.39
C ALA A 104 -30.47 -10.07 29.79
N LEU A 105 -30.33 -9.19 30.76
CA LEU A 105 -30.23 -9.56 32.18
C LEU A 105 -31.62 -9.54 32.84
N PRO A 106 -31.80 -10.24 33.99
CA PRO A 106 -33.09 -10.30 34.67
C PRO A 106 -33.63 -8.94 35.15
N ARG A 107 -32.78 -7.92 35.25
CA ARG A 107 -33.17 -6.57 35.63
C ARG A 107 -33.55 -5.77 34.39
N GLU A 108 -34.69 -5.12 34.40
CA GLU A 108 -35.20 -4.31 33.28
C GLU A 108 -34.17 -3.23 32.85
N GLY A 109 -34.00 -3.10 31.55
CA GLY A 109 -33.06 -2.15 30.94
C GLY A 109 -31.61 -2.56 30.98
N MET A 110 -31.26 -3.71 31.59
CA MET A 110 -29.88 -4.17 31.64
C MET A 110 -29.57 -5.25 30.62
N GLU A 111 -28.47 -5.08 29.89
CA GLU A 111 -27.95 -6.10 28.97
C GLU A 111 -26.43 -6.18 28.98
N VAL A 112 -25.91 -7.35 28.65
CA VAL A 112 -24.49 -7.57 28.38
C VAL A 112 -24.31 -7.76 26.90
N GLN A 113 -23.48 -6.96 26.28
CA GLN A 113 -23.09 -7.06 24.89
C GLN A 113 -21.69 -7.65 24.79
N PHE A 114 -21.56 -8.80 24.16
CA PHE A 114 -20.29 -9.39 23.76
C PHE A 114 -20.03 -9.08 22.29
N ARG A 115 -18.80 -8.68 21.96
CA ARG A 115 -18.34 -8.41 20.60
C ARG A 115 -17.04 -9.10 20.33
N ALA A 116 -16.94 -9.79 19.21
CA ALA A 116 -15.73 -10.38 18.68
C ALA A 116 -15.50 -9.84 17.27
N GLU A 117 -14.31 -9.32 16.99
CA GLU A 117 -13.94 -8.80 15.68
C GLU A 117 -12.64 -9.43 15.23
N ALA A 118 -12.57 -9.79 13.95
CA ALA A 118 -11.40 -10.31 13.31
C ALA A 118 -11.12 -9.50 12.04
N PHE A 119 -10.04 -8.74 12.02
CA PHE A 119 -9.55 -8.03 10.85
C PHE A 119 -8.55 -8.91 10.12
N ASN A 120 -8.63 -8.94 8.79
CA ASN A 120 -7.87 -9.84 7.95
C ASN A 120 -8.07 -11.31 8.40
N LEU A 121 -9.31 -11.76 8.40
CA LEU A 121 -9.76 -13.06 8.94
C LEU A 121 -8.90 -14.23 8.46
N PHE A 122 -8.54 -14.23 7.17
CA PHE A 122 -7.74 -15.30 6.57
C PHE A 122 -6.23 -15.15 6.78
N ASN A 123 -5.79 -14.11 7.50
CA ASN A 123 -4.37 -13.80 7.73
C ASN A 123 -3.57 -13.75 6.41
N ARG A 124 -4.18 -13.19 5.35
CA ARG A 124 -3.52 -13.04 4.07
C ARG A 124 -2.45 -11.97 4.15
N THR A 125 -1.25 -12.26 3.66
CA THR A 125 -0.21 -11.25 3.49
C THR A 125 -0.57 -10.33 2.33
N ASN A 126 -0.92 -9.09 2.65
CA ASN A 126 -1.18 -8.03 1.68
C ASN A 126 0.03 -7.11 1.64
N PHE A 127 0.71 -7.05 0.50
CA PHE A 127 1.91 -6.24 0.32
C PHE A 127 1.56 -4.79 0.02
N ARG A 128 2.41 -3.86 0.48
CA ARG A 128 2.36 -2.44 0.12
C ARG A 128 3.15 -2.18 -1.17
N ASN A 129 3.28 -0.90 -1.52
CA ASN A 129 3.99 -0.48 -2.73
C ASN A 129 5.46 -0.87 -2.68
N ALA A 130 6.00 -1.24 -3.85
CA ALA A 130 7.43 -1.36 -4.04
C ALA A 130 8.12 0.01 -3.95
N ASN A 131 9.40 0.00 -3.61
CA ASN A 131 10.23 1.21 -3.65
C ASN A 131 10.45 1.63 -5.12
N THR A 132 9.98 2.81 -5.47
CA THR A 132 10.02 3.37 -6.83
C THR A 132 11.15 4.38 -7.05
N ASN A 133 11.98 4.66 -6.03
CA ASN A 133 13.11 5.57 -6.16
C ASN A 133 14.31 4.84 -6.78
N ALA A 134 14.62 5.16 -8.03
CA ALA A 134 15.72 4.55 -8.78
C ALA A 134 17.11 4.82 -8.19
N SER A 135 17.28 5.87 -7.40
CA SER A 135 18.52 6.16 -6.68
C SER A 135 18.72 5.31 -5.42
N SER A 136 17.67 4.60 -4.99
CA SER A 136 17.72 3.74 -3.80
C SER A 136 18.33 2.38 -4.14
N ALA A 137 19.17 1.84 -3.25
CA ALA A 137 19.65 0.47 -3.35
C ALA A 137 18.50 -0.56 -3.24
N ALA A 138 17.41 -0.19 -2.56
CA ALA A 138 16.21 -1.00 -2.41
C ALA A 138 15.17 -0.77 -3.54
N PHE A 139 15.55 -0.15 -4.66
CA PHE A 139 14.63 0.03 -5.79
C PHE A 139 14.02 -1.30 -6.22
N GLY A 140 12.72 -1.30 -6.47
CA GLY A 140 11.98 -2.48 -6.92
C GLY A 140 11.61 -3.48 -5.82
N GLN A 141 12.07 -3.28 -4.60
CA GLN A 141 11.78 -4.17 -3.48
C GLN A 141 10.50 -3.78 -2.76
N VAL A 142 9.78 -4.77 -2.27
CA VAL A 142 8.59 -4.62 -1.43
C VAL A 142 8.98 -4.96 0.01
N ARG A 143 9.04 -3.97 0.88
CA ARG A 143 9.54 -4.11 2.26
C ARG A 143 8.43 -4.03 3.31
N ASN A 144 7.24 -3.59 2.92
CA ASN A 144 6.15 -3.34 3.85
C ASN A 144 4.90 -4.13 3.47
N THR A 145 4.14 -4.52 4.49
CA THR A 145 2.83 -5.17 4.36
C THR A 145 1.75 -4.34 5.05
N PHE A 146 0.51 -4.62 4.74
CA PHE A 146 -0.62 -4.25 5.59
C PHE A 146 -0.61 -5.09 6.87
N PRO A 147 -1.36 -4.72 7.91
CA PRO A 147 -1.39 -5.47 9.15
C PRO A 147 -1.76 -6.94 8.95
N ALA A 148 -1.13 -7.81 9.71
CA ALA A 148 -1.54 -9.20 9.86
C ALA A 148 -2.91 -9.27 10.55
N ARG A 149 -3.48 -10.47 10.65
CA ARG A 149 -4.75 -10.69 11.33
C ARG A 149 -4.71 -10.14 12.76
N GLN A 150 -5.74 -9.37 13.10
CA GLN A 150 -5.98 -8.86 14.43
C GLN A 150 -7.32 -9.35 14.91
N ILE A 151 -7.38 -9.91 16.12
CA ILE A 151 -8.62 -10.35 16.74
C ILE A 151 -8.78 -9.58 18.05
N GLN A 152 -9.97 -9.02 18.24
CA GLN A 152 -10.30 -8.29 19.47
C GLN A 152 -11.64 -8.75 20.01
N PHE A 153 -11.75 -8.70 21.35
CA PHE A 153 -12.97 -8.98 22.08
C PHE A 153 -13.35 -7.78 22.93
N ALA A 154 -14.62 -7.50 23.03
CA ALA A 154 -15.14 -6.47 23.91
C ALA A 154 -16.37 -6.99 24.66
N LEU A 155 -16.51 -6.53 25.90
CA LEU A 155 -17.71 -6.74 26.72
C LEU A 155 -18.20 -5.40 27.21
N ARG A 156 -19.48 -5.13 27.00
CA ARG A 156 -20.15 -3.90 27.43
C ARG A 156 -21.36 -4.24 28.30
N LEU A 157 -21.44 -3.63 29.45
CA LEU A 157 -22.64 -3.63 30.28
C LEU A 157 -23.43 -2.35 30.00
N VAL A 158 -24.70 -2.50 29.69
CA VAL A 158 -25.66 -1.40 29.50
C VAL A 158 -26.65 -1.48 30.65
N PHE A 159 -26.92 -0.33 31.30
CA PHE A 159 -27.82 -0.22 32.43
C PHE A 159 -28.57 1.12 32.39
#